data_14e53ea3bfb66c9a96026e149387ca32
#
_entry.id   14e53ea3bfb66c9a96026e149387ca32
#
_cell.length_a   1.000
_cell.length_b   1.000
_cell.length_c   1.000
_cell.angle_alpha   90.00
_cell.angle_beta   90.00
_cell.angle_gamma   90.00
#
_symmetry.space_group_name_H-M   'P 1'
#
loop_
_entity.id
_entity.type
_entity.pdbx_description
1 polymer ?
#
loop_
_entity_poly.entity_id
_entity_poly.type
_entity_poly.pdbx_seq_one_letter_code
_entity_poly.pdbx_strand_id
1 'polypeptide(L)'
;QLSAEDFAKYKETLVKLESVATTEDDKVSSNYYKAMSPLAEMATLGAQPNPMMIQKIFTPEAFTGMVNTMRSTLDYETKTGKKFFTDDINKNITSMKPIFTHMALTYNNAKKYKEASRVFYNTYKLDNKDVMNLENAAITALQASEFVDAEKYYREIKTIGFKGTGLGKFQSKEAEVLKTIAALSSTNNNNEQAKIDFKEALALNTEDIQLEIDHANLYYKLKDIETYKKLITEVIAKDPNNAQLQYNVGFLALADDEKLVDEINANLKNPKKYDELMAKRKAMFNTALPYFERAHQLDATNEDTKNVLRLTYETLGLKDKAAMVK
;
A
#
# COMPACT_ATOMS: atom_id res chain seq x y z
N GLN A 1 -10.82 36.39 21.54
CA GLN A 1 -11.76 35.29 21.38
C GLN A 1 -12.93 35.80 20.51
N LEU A 2 -13.28 35.08 19.45
CA LEU A 2 -14.42 35.41 18.61
C LEU A 2 -15.71 35.00 19.35
N SER A 3 -16.73 35.82 19.35
CA SER A 3 -18.02 35.43 19.91
C SER A 3 -18.83 34.61 18.90
N ALA A 4 -19.84 33.87 19.39
CA ALA A 4 -20.77 33.16 18.50
C ALA A 4 -21.56 34.12 17.58
N GLU A 5 -21.83 35.36 18.06
CA GLU A 5 -22.46 36.41 17.28
C GLU A 5 -21.53 36.91 16.16
N ASP A 6 -20.25 37.12 16.45
CA ASP A 6 -19.26 37.51 15.45
C ASP A 6 -19.09 36.44 14.37
N PHE A 7 -19.13 35.17 14.77
CA PHE A 7 -19.07 34.06 13.81
C PHE A 7 -20.34 33.99 12.93
N ALA A 8 -21.51 34.28 13.49
CA ALA A 8 -22.73 34.39 12.69
C ALA A 8 -22.62 35.52 11.65
N LYS A 9 -22.15 36.71 12.06
CA LYS A 9 -21.86 37.83 11.16
C LYS A 9 -20.82 37.48 10.08
N TYR A 10 -19.79 36.73 10.46
CA TYR A 10 -18.79 36.23 9.53
C TYR A 10 -19.45 35.41 8.40
N LYS A 11 -20.32 34.43 8.75
CA LYS A 11 -21.05 33.63 7.77
C LYS A 11 -21.94 34.43 6.84
N GLU A 12 -22.67 35.41 7.36
CA GLU A 12 -23.49 36.31 6.56
C GLU A 12 -22.64 37.13 5.60
N THR A 13 -21.46 37.61 6.06
CA THR A 13 -20.51 38.36 5.24
C THR A 13 -19.94 37.51 4.11
N LEU A 14 -19.67 36.22 4.36
CA LEU A 14 -19.21 35.27 3.30
C LEU A 14 -20.24 35.14 2.19
N VAL A 15 -21.53 35.01 2.51
CA VAL A 15 -22.60 34.94 1.49
C VAL A 15 -22.64 36.22 0.63
N LYS A 16 -22.50 37.39 1.26
CA LYS A 16 -22.45 38.67 0.54
C LYS A 16 -21.21 38.76 -0.36
N LEU A 17 -20.03 38.37 0.17
CA LEU A 17 -18.79 38.38 -0.59
C LEU A 17 -18.87 37.46 -1.81
N GLU A 18 -19.43 36.27 -1.66
CA GLU A 18 -19.63 35.31 -2.77
C GLU A 18 -20.53 35.88 -3.86
N SER A 19 -21.59 36.63 -3.48
CA SER A 19 -22.54 37.22 -4.43
C SER A 19 -21.96 38.37 -5.24
N VAL A 20 -20.92 39.07 -4.76
CA VAL A 20 -20.28 40.22 -5.44
C VAL A 20 -18.92 39.87 -6.05
N ALA A 21 -18.42 38.65 -5.88
CA ALA A 21 -17.12 38.19 -6.39
C ALA A 21 -17.18 38.03 -7.92
N THR A 22 -16.70 39.03 -8.66
CA THR A 22 -16.75 39.06 -10.14
C THR A 22 -15.39 38.83 -10.78
N THR A 23 -14.33 39.39 -10.21
CA THR A 23 -12.96 39.22 -10.70
C THR A 23 -12.31 37.92 -10.14
N GLU A 24 -11.21 37.50 -10.72
CA GLU A 24 -10.45 36.36 -10.21
C GLU A 24 -9.93 36.61 -8.79
N ASP A 25 -9.47 37.83 -8.50
CA ASP A 25 -9.05 38.24 -7.15
C ASP A 25 -10.20 38.11 -6.13
N ASP A 26 -11.40 38.56 -6.51
CA ASP A 26 -12.58 38.47 -5.64
C ASP A 26 -12.94 36.99 -5.35
N LYS A 27 -12.88 36.17 -6.39
CA LYS A 27 -13.15 34.71 -6.26
C LYS A 27 -12.13 34.01 -5.36
N VAL A 28 -10.84 34.33 -5.55
CA VAL A 28 -9.76 33.79 -4.70
C VAL A 28 -9.99 34.21 -3.25
N SER A 29 -10.33 35.52 -3.03
CA SER A 29 -10.60 36.03 -1.69
C SER A 29 -11.83 35.38 -1.05
N SER A 30 -12.92 35.25 -1.79
CA SER A 30 -14.14 34.61 -1.33
C SER A 30 -13.89 33.14 -0.95
N ASN A 31 -13.21 32.39 -1.82
CA ASN A 31 -12.87 31.00 -1.58
C ASN A 31 -11.94 30.84 -0.36
N TYR A 32 -10.95 31.73 -0.21
CA TYR A 32 -10.05 31.73 0.93
C TYR A 32 -10.81 31.90 2.25
N TYR A 33 -11.60 32.96 2.40
CA TYR A 33 -12.36 33.19 3.62
C TYR A 33 -13.37 32.07 3.90
N LYS A 34 -14.02 31.54 2.88
CA LYS A 34 -14.94 30.40 3.02
C LYS A 34 -14.20 29.16 3.55
N ALA A 35 -13.01 28.86 3.02
CA ALA A 35 -12.21 27.75 3.48
C ALA A 35 -11.66 27.94 4.91
N MET A 36 -11.48 29.19 5.36
CA MET A 36 -11.05 29.51 6.72
C MET A 36 -12.20 29.51 7.77
N SER A 37 -13.45 29.30 7.34
CA SER A 37 -14.61 29.23 8.26
C SER A 37 -14.43 28.26 9.43
N PRO A 38 -13.84 27.05 9.28
CA PRO A 38 -13.56 26.18 10.41
C PRO A 38 -12.63 26.78 11.46
N LEU A 39 -11.63 27.57 11.02
CA LEU A 39 -10.75 28.29 11.96
C LEU A 39 -11.48 29.40 12.71
N ALA A 40 -12.34 30.13 12.03
CA ALA A 40 -13.17 31.17 12.66
C ALA A 40 -14.14 30.52 13.68
N GLU A 41 -14.71 29.36 13.36
CA GLU A 41 -15.55 28.61 14.29
C GLU A 41 -14.75 28.11 15.51
N MET A 42 -13.55 27.54 15.29
CA MET A 42 -12.67 27.11 16.37
C MET A 42 -12.31 28.27 17.31
N ALA A 43 -12.12 29.49 16.81
CA ALA A 43 -11.80 30.66 17.61
C ALA A 43 -12.96 31.04 18.57
N THR A 44 -14.17 30.55 18.37
CA THR A 44 -15.29 30.75 19.30
C THR A 44 -15.20 29.84 20.54
N LEU A 45 -14.44 28.75 20.47
CA LEU A 45 -14.35 27.74 21.54
C LEU A 45 -13.46 28.14 22.72
N GLY A 46 -12.76 29.27 22.62
CA GLY A 46 -11.85 29.75 23.67
C GLY A 46 -10.42 29.22 23.56
N ALA A 47 -9.61 29.49 24.58
CA ALA A 47 -8.17 29.26 24.58
C ALA A 47 -7.78 27.77 24.68
N GLN A 48 -8.65 26.93 25.20
CA GLN A 48 -8.42 25.48 25.36
C GLN A 48 -9.65 24.70 24.85
N PRO A 49 -9.83 24.60 23.54
CA PRO A 49 -10.99 23.94 23.00
C PRO A 49 -10.94 22.44 23.27
N ASN A 50 -12.10 21.86 23.55
CA ASN A 50 -12.24 20.41 23.72
C ASN A 50 -11.86 19.68 22.41
N PRO A 51 -10.96 18.69 22.45
CA PRO A 51 -10.54 17.92 21.26
C PRO A 51 -11.70 17.34 20.44
N MET A 52 -12.77 16.89 21.07
CA MET A 52 -13.97 16.38 20.38
C MET A 52 -14.69 17.48 19.58
N MET A 53 -14.68 18.71 20.05
CA MET A 53 -15.27 19.84 19.31
C MET A 53 -14.40 20.23 18.11
N ILE A 54 -13.07 20.21 18.29
CA ILE A 54 -12.15 20.43 17.18
C ILE A 54 -12.39 19.38 16.07
N GLN A 55 -12.53 18.10 16.42
CA GLN A 55 -12.79 17.02 15.46
C GLN A 55 -14.12 17.22 14.72
N LYS A 56 -15.16 17.77 15.37
CA LYS A 56 -16.44 18.07 14.73
C LYS A 56 -16.33 19.20 13.71
N ILE A 57 -15.55 20.23 14.02
CA ILE A 57 -15.34 21.38 13.15
C ILE A 57 -14.43 20.99 11.98
N PHE A 58 -13.32 20.35 12.27
CA PHE A 58 -12.36 19.88 11.25
C PHE A 58 -12.61 18.44 10.87
N THR A 59 -13.72 18.20 10.18
CA THR A 59 -13.90 16.90 9.51
C THR A 59 -12.77 16.70 8.48
N PRO A 60 -12.42 15.46 8.11
CA PRO A 60 -11.40 15.21 7.10
C PRO A 60 -11.62 16.00 5.80
N GLU A 61 -12.87 16.18 5.40
CA GLU A 61 -13.25 16.92 4.19
C GLU A 61 -13.03 18.43 4.38
N ALA A 62 -13.47 19.01 5.49
CA ALA A 62 -13.30 20.43 5.80
C ALA A 62 -11.80 20.78 5.90
N PHE A 63 -11.01 19.92 6.56
CA PHE A 63 -9.56 20.10 6.65
C PHE A 63 -8.88 20.02 5.29
N THR A 64 -9.20 18.99 4.49
CA THR A 64 -8.67 18.86 3.13
C THR A 64 -9.01 20.06 2.25
N GLY A 65 -10.25 20.51 2.30
CA GLY A 65 -10.71 21.68 1.56
C GLY A 65 -9.93 22.95 1.94
N MET A 66 -9.74 23.17 3.24
CA MET A 66 -8.96 24.30 3.76
C MET A 66 -7.51 24.27 3.29
N VAL A 67 -6.82 23.12 3.43
CA VAL A 67 -5.42 22.95 2.99
C VAL A 67 -5.27 23.20 1.50
N ASN A 68 -6.17 22.63 0.69
CA ASN A 68 -6.13 22.80 -0.76
C ASN A 68 -6.33 24.26 -1.14
N THR A 69 -7.25 24.98 -0.49
CA THR A 69 -7.50 26.40 -0.75
C THR A 69 -6.30 27.26 -0.34
N MET A 70 -5.68 27.00 0.82
CA MET A 70 -4.44 27.70 1.21
C MET A 70 -3.36 27.54 0.13
N ARG A 71 -3.15 26.33 -0.35
CA ARG A 71 -2.15 26.04 -1.40
C ARG A 71 -2.47 26.73 -2.71
N SER A 72 -3.70 26.60 -3.20
CA SER A 72 -4.11 27.25 -4.46
C SER A 72 -4.04 28.79 -4.37
N THR A 73 -4.29 29.36 -3.20
CA THR A 73 -4.15 30.80 -2.95
C THR A 73 -2.67 31.23 -3.01
N LEU A 74 -1.76 30.49 -2.35
CA LEU A 74 -0.32 30.75 -2.44
C LEU A 74 0.21 30.61 -3.88
N ASP A 75 -0.26 29.59 -4.62
CA ASP A 75 0.09 29.40 -6.03
C ASP A 75 -0.39 30.56 -6.89
N TYR A 76 -1.61 31.02 -6.65
CA TYR A 76 -2.18 32.21 -7.35
C TYR A 76 -1.36 33.46 -7.06
N GLU A 77 -1.04 33.73 -5.80
CA GLU A 77 -0.25 34.90 -5.39
C GLU A 77 1.17 34.84 -5.98
N THR A 78 1.79 33.67 -6.00
CA THR A 78 3.09 33.44 -6.60
C THR A 78 3.08 33.73 -8.11
N LYS A 79 2.04 33.28 -8.83
CA LYS A 79 1.89 33.49 -10.29
C LYS A 79 1.60 34.94 -10.65
N THR A 80 0.85 35.64 -9.80
CA THR A 80 0.39 37.03 -10.08
C THR A 80 1.29 38.10 -9.48
N GLY A 81 2.25 37.71 -8.60
CA GLY A 81 3.08 38.64 -7.83
C GLY A 81 2.33 39.36 -6.70
N LYS A 82 1.09 38.96 -6.40
CA LYS A 82 0.26 39.51 -5.33
C LYS A 82 0.58 38.87 -3.99
N LYS A 83 0.24 39.56 -2.90
CA LYS A 83 0.46 39.07 -1.51
C LYS A 83 -0.69 39.50 -0.60
N PHE A 84 -1.91 39.06 -0.90
CA PHE A 84 -3.07 39.39 -0.08
C PHE A 84 -3.18 38.49 1.18
N PHE A 85 -2.84 37.23 1.04
CA PHE A 85 -3.07 36.19 2.07
C PHE A 85 -1.81 35.44 2.48
N THR A 86 -0.66 35.61 1.80
CA THR A 86 0.58 34.87 2.06
C THR A 86 0.98 34.93 3.55
N ASP A 87 0.96 36.12 4.16
CA ASP A 87 1.38 36.28 5.56
C ASP A 87 0.37 35.64 6.53
N ASP A 88 -0.93 35.79 6.25
CA ASP A 88 -1.98 35.17 7.05
C ASP A 88 -1.94 33.64 6.95
N ILE A 89 -1.76 33.09 5.74
CA ILE A 89 -1.58 31.66 5.53
C ILE A 89 -0.38 31.13 6.30
N ASN A 90 0.79 31.79 6.23
CA ASN A 90 2.00 31.34 6.93
C ASN A 90 1.82 31.37 8.45
N LYS A 91 1.14 32.38 8.99
CA LYS A 91 0.79 32.47 10.40
C LYS A 91 -0.15 31.31 10.80
N ASN A 92 -1.17 31.07 10.00
CA ASN A 92 -2.13 29.98 10.24
C ASN A 92 -1.44 28.62 10.19
N ILE A 93 -0.57 28.36 9.22
CA ILE A 93 0.21 27.11 9.12
C ILE A 93 1.00 26.90 10.43
N THR A 94 1.71 27.91 10.90
CA THR A 94 2.53 27.82 12.11
C THR A 94 1.71 27.48 13.34
N SER A 95 0.53 28.09 13.48
CA SER A 95 -0.34 27.85 14.66
C SER A 95 -1.13 26.55 14.60
N MET A 96 -1.53 26.13 13.39
CA MET A 96 -2.39 24.96 13.20
C MET A 96 -1.63 23.63 13.15
N LYS A 97 -0.42 23.63 12.63
CA LYS A 97 0.37 22.40 12.42
C LYS A 97 0.49 21.55 13.70
N PRO A 98 0.84 22.10 14.89
CA PRO A 98 0.88 21.30 16.11
C PRO A 98 -0.48 20.68 16.47
N ILE A 99 -1.56 21.42 16.26
CA ILE A 99 -2.93 20.97 16.56
C ILE A 99 -3.29 19.76 15.70
N PHE A 100 -3.05 19.85 14.38
CA PHE A 100 -3.39 18.75 13.46
C PHE A 100 -2.46 17.56 13.60
N THR A 101 -1.17 17.77 13.87
CA THR A 101 -0.26 16.67 14.20
C THR A 101 -0.74 15.92 15.46
N HIS A 102 -1.14 16.64 16.50
CA HIS A 102 -1.71 16.03 17.69
C HIS A 102 -3.03 15.29 17.42
N MET A 103 -3.90 15.85 16.59
CA MET A 103 -5.15 15.21 16.19
C MET A 103 -4.88 13.91 15.40
N ALA A 104 -3.93 13.92 14.48
CA ALA A 104 -3.54 12.73 13.72
C ALA A 104 -3.00 11.63 14.64
N LEU A 105 -2.15 11.98 15.61
CA LEU A 105 -1.66 11.06 16.63
C LEU A 105 -2.79 10.50 17.49
N THR A 106 -3.78 11.31 17.84
CA THR A 106 -4.97 10.86 18.58
C THR A 106 -5.78 9.85 17.80
N TYR A 107 -6.00 10.07 16.49
CA TYR A 107 -6.64 9.10 15.62
C TYR A 107 -5.83 7.81 15.51
N ASN A 108 -4.51 7.92 15.33
CA ASN A 108 -3.63 6.77 15.26
C ASN A 108 -3.68 5.90 16.52
N ASN A 109 -3.61 6.52 17.71
CA ASN A 109 -3.71 5.84 18.99
C ASN A 109 -5.08 5.17 19.21
N ALA A 110 -6.14 5.75 18.65
CA ALA A 110 -7.48 5.19 18.64
C ALA A 110 -7.69 4.13 17.54
N LYS A 111 -6.63 3.76 16.79
CA LYS A 111 -6.66 2.83 15.64
C LYS A 111 -7.56 3.28 14.49
N LYS A 112 -7.86 4.57 14.42
CA LYS A 112 -8.59 5.20 13.32
C LYS A 112 -7.57 5.60 12.23
N TYR A 113 -6.96 4.59 11.62
CA TYR A 113 -5.79 4.78 10.74
C TYR A 113 -6.11 5.56 9.47
N LYS A 114 -7.32 5.39 8.92
CA LYS A 114 -7.75 6.12 7.73
C LYS A 114 -7.84 7.63 7.98
N GLU A 115 -8.46 8.01 9.10
CA GLU A 115 -8.55 9.41 9.52
C GLU A 115 -7.17 9.96 9.86
N ALA A 116 -6.35 9.19 10.60
CA ALA A 116 -4.98 9.57 10.92
C ALA A 116 -4.17 9.86 9.66
N SER A 117 -4.20 8.97 8.67
CA SER A 117 -3.49 9.10 7.41
C SER A 117 -3.85 10.38 6.67
N ARG A 118 -5.14 10.68 6.55
CA ARG A 118 -5.63 11.90 5.88
C ARG A 118 -5.17 13.17 6.59
N VAL A 119 -5.23 13.19 7.92
CA VAL A 119 -4.80 14.35 8.70
C VAL A 119 -3.28 14.53 8.62
N PHE A 120 -2.48 13.47 8.73
CA PHE A 120 -1.04 13.53 8.53
C PHE A 120 -0.67 14.06 7.14
N TYR A 121 -1.29 13.52 6.08
CA TYR A 121 -1.01 13.96 4.71
C TYR A 121 -1.38 15.44 4.49
N ASN A 122 -2.53 15.87 5.00
CA ASN A 122 -2.93 17.28 4.91
C ASN A 122 -1.98 18.18 5.72
N THR A 123 -1.50 17.73 6.89
CA THR A 123 -0.51 18.47 7.68
C THR A 123 0.82 18.59 6.93
N TYR A 124 1.27 17.54 6.25
CA TYR A 124 2.41 17.60 5.34
C TYR A 124 2.15 18.57 4.17
N LYS A 125 0.96 18.57 3.59
CA LYS A 125 0.61 19.53 2.54
C LYS A 125 0.60 20.98 3.01
N LEU A 126 0.30 21.24 4.29
CA LEU A 126 0.46 22.60 4.86
C LEU A 126 1.94 23.00 4.92
N ASP A 127 2.81 22.10 5.37
CA ASP A 127 4.24 22.33 5.49
C ASP A 127 5.02 21.14 4.91
N ASN A 128 5.34 21.21 3.62
CA ASN A 128 6.03 20.14 2.91
C ASN A 128 7.51 19.95 3.31
N LYS A 129 8.02 20.76 4.22
CA LYS A 129 9.32 20.55 4.86
C LYS A 129 9.24 19.53 5.99
N ASP A 130 8.05 19.29 6.53
CA ASP A 130 7.81 18.29 7.57
C ASP A 130 7.50 16.91 6.99
N VAL A 131 8.57 16.27 6.50
CA VAL A 131 8.48 14.96 5.85
C VAL A 131 8.04 13.83 6.79
N MET A 132 8.12 14.00 8.13
CA MET A 132 7.61 13.02 9.08
C MET A 132 6.09 12.86 8.99
N ASN A 133 5.37 13.94 8.70
CA ASN A 133 3.93 13.83 8.48
C ASN A 133 3.59 13.05 7.19
N LEU A 134 4.41 13.14 6.14
CA LEU A 134 4.25 12.32 4.94
C LEU A 134 4.53 10.83 5.24
N GLU A 135 5.59 10.53 5.98
CA GLU A 135 5.91 9.16 6.37
C GLU A 135 4.82 8.56 7.25
N ASN A 136 4.34 9.30 8.26
CA ASN A 136 3.23 8.87 9.11
C ASN A 136 1.93 8.65 8.30
N ALA A 137 1.67 9.51 7.31
CA ALA A 137 0.54 9.32 6.40
C ALA A 137 0.63 8.00 5.62
N ALA A 138 1.83 7.69 5.08
CA ALA A 138 2.07 6.47 4.32
C ALA A 138 1.89 5.21 5.21
N ILE A 139 2.49 5.20 6.40
CA ILE A 139 2.40 4.09 7.36
C ILE A 139 0.95 3.87 7.81
N THR A 140 0.24 4.94 8.17
CA THR A 140 -1.15 4.82 8.63
C THR A 140 -2.12 4.47 7.50
N ALA A 141 -1.83 4.85 6.25
CA ALA A 141 -2.58 4.38 5.08
C ALA A 141 -2.44 2.86 4.89
N LEU A 142 -1.22 2.31 5.05
CA LEU A 142 -1.00 0.85 5.04
C LEU A 142 -1.80 0.15 6.14
N GLN A 143 -1.76 0.67 7.37
CA GLN A 143 -2.51 0.11 8.50
C GLN A 143 -4.02 0.16 8.28
N ALA A 144 -4.50 1.15 7.51
CA ALA A 144 -5.90 1.29 7.12
C ALA A 144 -6.29 0.42 5.91
N SER A 145 -5.34 -0.29 5.29
CA SER A 145 -5.52 -0.98 4.00
C SER A 145 -5.96 -0.04 2.85
N GLU A 146 -5.65 1.26 2.95
CA GLU A 146 -5.86 2.24 1.90
C GLU A 146 -4.64 2.22 0.94
N PHE A 147 -4.51 1.11 0.20
CA PHE A 147 -3.28 0.80 -0.55
C PHE A 147 -2.97 1.80 -1.68
N VAL A 148 -3.98 2.41 -2.28
CA VAL A 148 -3.80 3.44 -3.32
C VAL A 148 -3.19 4.72 -2.72
N ASP A 149 -3.71 5.17 -1.59
CA ASP A 149 -3.16 6.33 -0.88
C ASP A 149 -1.76 6.03 -0.34
N ALA A 150 -1.54 4.82 0.22
CA ALA A 150 -0.23 4.39 0.68
C ALA A 150 0.81 4.42 -0.46
N GLU A 151 0.51 3.83 -1.63
CA GLU A 151 1.39 3.85 -2.80
C GLU A 151 1.73 5.29 -3.20
N LYS A 152 0.73 6.15 -3.29
CA LYS A 152 0.90 7.57 -3.61
C LYS A 152 1.89 8.24 -2.65
N TYR A 153 1.73 8.05 -1.35
CA TYR A 153 2.58 8.71 -0.35
C TYR A 153 4.01 8.15 -0.35
N TYR A 154 4.19 6.84 -0.49
CA TYR A 154 5.52 6.24 -0.62
C TYR A 154 6.23 6.70 -1.91
N ARG A 155 5.52 6.86 -3.02
CA ARG A 155 6.10 7.44 -4.25
C ARG A 155 6.49 8.90 -4.08
N GLU A 156 5.73 9.65 -3.29
CA GLU A 156 6.09 11.04 -2.96
C GLU A 156 7.36 11.08 -2.08
N ILE A 157 7.50 10.17 -1.09
CA ILE A 157 8.74 9.97 -0.33
C ILE A 157 9.92 9.67 -1.27
N LYS A 158 9.75 8.74 -2.21
CA LYS A 158 10.76 8.42 -3.22
C LYS A 158 11.17 9.66 -4.03
N THR A 159 10.21 10.47 -4.46
CA THR A 159 10.46 11.69 -5.25
C THR A 159 11.25 12.74 -4.48
N ILE A 160 11.04 12.84 -3.16
CA ILE A 160 11.79 13.77 -2.28
C ILE A 160 13.23 13.30 -2.08
N GLY A 161 13.54 12.01 -2.31
CA GLY A 161 14.90 11.47 -2.30
C GLY A 161 15.35 10.88 -0.97
N PHE A 162 14.45 10.37 -0.13
CA PHE A 162 14.70 9.57 1.10
C PHE A 162 15.49 10.26 2.22
N LYS A 163 16.17 11.37 1.92
CA LYS A 163 17.07 12.02 2.90
C LYS A 163 16.35 13.01 3.79
N GLY A 164 15.12 13.37 3.44
CA GLY A 164 14.36 14.44 4.08
C GLY A 164 15.16 15.75 4.07
N THR A 165 14.54 16.83 3.65
CA THR A 165 15.11 18.18 3.76
C THR A 165 14.26 18.98 4.72
N GLY A 166 14.89 19.65 5.70
CA GLY A 166 14.16 20.45 6.68
C GLY A 166 14.16 19.86 8.09
N LEU A 167 13.11 20.13 8.86
CA LEU A 167 13.04 19.78 10.29
C LEU A 167 12.74 18.30 10.58
N GLY A 168 12.25 17.55 9.57
CA GLY A 168 11.97 16.13 9.69
C GLY A 168 12.99 15.27 8.94
N LYS A 169 13.25 14.06 9.46
CA LYS A 169 14.00 13.02 8.78
C LYS A 169 13.11 11.79 8.64
N PHE A 170 13.12 11.17 7.46
CA PHE A 170 12.47 9.87 7.30
C PHE A 170 13.13 8.83 8.23
N GLN A 171 12.32 7.99 8.86
CA GLN A 171 12.77 6.84 9.64
C GLN A 171 13.00 5.64 8.72
N SER A 172 12.18 5.50 7.69
CA SER A 172 12.24 4.42 6.71
C SER A 172 13.48 4.54 5.82
N LYS A 173 14.12 3.41 5.60
CA LYS A 173 15.26 3.31 4.68
C LYS A 173 14.78 3.25 3.23
N GLU A 174 15.63 3.71 2.30
CA GLU A 174 15.35 3.66 0.87
C GLU A 174 14.95 2.25 0.39
N ALA A 175 15.69 1.23 0.79
CA ALA A 175 15.42 -0.16 0.44
C ALA A 175 14.02 -0.63 0.89
N GLU A 176 13.60 -0.24 2.11
CA GLU A 176 12.27 -0.57 2.66
C GLU A 176 11.15 0.16 1.92
N VAL A 177 11.37 1.43 1.56
CA VAL A 177 10.40 2.22 0.78
C VAL A 177 10.20 1.63 -0.60
N LEU A 178 11.28 1.27 -1.32
CA LEU A 178 11.19 0.66 -2.64
C LEU A 178 10.51 -0.72 -2.61
N LYS A 179 10.83 -1.55 -1.62
CA LYS A 179 10.13 -2.83 -1.38
C LYS A 179 8.63 -2.61 -1.17
N THR A 180 8.27 -1.62 -0.35
CA THR A 180 6.86 -1.31 -0.07
C THR A 180 6.13 -0.81 -1.33
N ILE A 181 6.77 0.05 -2.13
CA ILE A 181 6.21 0.53 -3.40
C ILE A 181 5.94 -0.65 -4.35
N ALA A 182 6.90 -1.58 -4.50
CA ALA A 182 6.75 -2.74 -5.37
C ALA A 182 5.56 -3.63 -4.95
N ALA A 183 5.44 -3.91 -3.65
CA ALA A 183 4.31 -4.67 -3.10
C ALA A 183 2.98 -3.95 -3.32
N LEU A 184 2.92 -2.63 -3.11
CA LEU A 184 1.72 -1.82 -3.30
C LEU A 184 1.30 -1.75 -4.77
N SER A 185 2.24 -1.55 -5.70
CA SER A 185 1.93 -1.57 -7.14
C SER A 185 1.31 -2.89 -7.56
N SER A 186 1.84 -4.01 -7.05
CA SER A 186 1.28 -5.34 -7.29
C SER A 186 -0.12 -5.48 -6.68
N THR A 187 -0.32 -5.02 -5.45
CA THR A 187 -1.61 -5.07 -4.74
C THR A 187 -2.67 -4.22 -5.46
N ASN A 188 -2.30 -3.05 -5.95
CA ASN A 188 -3.18 -2.14 -6.68
C ASN A 188 -3.40 -2.54 -8.16
N ASN A 189 -2.87 -3.69 -8.59
CA ASN A 189 -2.95 -4.21 -9.96
C ASN A 189 -2.28 -3.29 -11.01
N ASN A 190 -1.33 -2.45 -10.60
CA ASN A 190 -0.49 -1.66 -11.50
C ASN A 190 0.64 -2.54 -12.06
N ASN A 191 0.29 -3.59 -12.79
CA ASN A 191 1.15 -4.74 -13.07
C ASN A 191 2.45 -4.36 -13.81
N GLU A 192 2.38 -3.49 -14.82
CA GLU A 192 3.58 -3.06 -15.55
C GLU A 192 4.49 -2.21 -14.67
N GLN A 193 3.90 -1.34 -13.85
CA GLN A 193 4.67 -0.57 -12.88
C GLN A 193 5.28 -1.46 -11.80
N ALA A 194 4.55 -2.48 -11.32
CA ALA A 194 5.05 -3.43 -10.34
C ALA A 194 6.30 -4.17 -10.82
N LYS A 195 6.37 -4.58 -12.10
CA LYS A 195 7.58 -5.19 -12.68
C LYS A 195 8.80 -4.27 -12.59
N ILE A 196 8.60 -2.97 -12.84
CA ILE A 196 9.66 -1.95 -12.74
C ILE A 196 10.07 -1.76 -11.29
N ASP A 197 9.09 -1.61 -10.40
CA ASP A 197 9.32 -1.35 -8.98
C ASP A 197 10.02 -2.53 -8.29
N PHE A 198 9.64 -3.78 -8.60
CA PHE A 198 10.34 -4.97 -8.09
C PHE A 198 11.79 -5.01 -8.57
N LYS A 199 12.04 -4.72 -9.83
CA LYS A 199 13.42 -4.67 -10.36
C LYS A 199 14.28 -3.62 -9.65
N GLU A 200 13.72 -2.45 -9.39
CA GLU A 200 14.39 -1.37 -8.67
C GLU A 200 14.64 -1.75 -7.20
N ALA A 201 13.63 -2.31 -6.52
CA ALA A 201 13.76 -2.75 -5.14
C ALA A 201 14.82 -3.86 -4.97
N LEU A 202 14.85 -4.84 -5.88
CA LEU A 202 15.82 -5.94 -5.87
C LEU A 202 17.26 -5.45 -6.13
N ALA A 203 17.45 -4.36 -6.87
CA ALA A 203 18.77 -3.80 -7.10
C ALA A 203 19.45 -3.29 -5.81
N LEU A 204 18.65 -2.88 -4.80
CA LEU A 204 19.14 -2.45 -3.48
C LEU A 204 19.00 -3.53 -2.39
N ASN A 205 18.20 -4.56 -2.62
CA ASN A 205 17.92 -5.63 -1.65
C ASN A 205 18.30 -6.99 -2.24
N THR A 206 19.57 -7.17 -2.60
CA THR A 206 20.06 -8.36 -3.33
C THR A 206 19.96 -9.66 -2.57
N GLU A 207 19.83 -9.59 -1.23
CA GLU A 207 19.75 -10.75 -0.33
C GLU A 207 18.33 -10.94 0.29
N ASP A 208 17.35 -10.15 -0.15
CA ASP A 208 15.98 -10.25 0.37
C ASP A 208 15.19 -11.35 -0.35
N ILE A 209 15.28 -12.56 0.17
CA ILE A 209 14.59 -13.75 -0.35
C ILE A 209 13.07 -13.53 -0.44
N GLN A 210 12.46 -12.84 0.55
CA GLN A 210 11.02 -12.58 0.51
C GLN A 210 10.65 -11.64 -0.65
N LEU A 211 11.46 -10.63 -0.93
CA LEU A 211 11.24 -9.74 -2.06
C LEU A 211 11.37 -10.49 -3.41
N GLU A 212 12.31 -11.44 -3.51
CA GLU A 212 12.44 -12.30 -4.70
C GLU A 212 11.22 -13.22 -4.87
N ILE A 213 10.70 -13.77 -3.78
CA ILE A 213 9.45 -14.56 -3.79
C ILE A 213 8.27 -13.69 -4.25
N ASP A 214 8.13 -12.49 -3.70
CA ASP A 214 7.05 -11.56 -4.04
C ASP A 214 7.12 -11.15 -5.53
N HIS A 215 8.34 -10.94 -6.04
CA HIS A 215 8.57 -10.69 -7.47
C HIS A 215 8.14 -11.89 -8.34
N ALA A 216 8.50 -13.11 -7.96
CA ALA A 216 8.06 -14.29 -8.66
C ALA A 216 6.53 -14.41 -8.62
N ASN A 217 5.90 -14.21 -7.46
CA ASN A 217 4.45 -14.26 -7.28
C ASN A 217 3.70 -13.25 -8.16
N LEU A 218 4.29 -12.11 -8.49
CA LEU A 218 3.72 -11.18 -9.46
C LEU A 218 3.49 -11.88 -10.81
N TYR A 219 4.47 -12.66 -11.31
CA TYR A 219 4.34 -13.38 -12.59
C TYR A 219 3.33 -14.53 -12.51
N TYR A 220 3.24 -15.22 -11.37
CA TYR A 220 2.18 -16.19 -11.13
C TYR A 220 0.78 -15.54 -11.21
N LYS A 221 0.59 -14.39 -10.56
CA LYS A 221 -0.63 -13.57 -10.63
C LYS A 221 -0.96 -13.17 -12.09
N LEU A 222 0.06 -12.86 -12.88
CA LEU A 222 -0.08 -12.49 -14.30
C LEU A 222 -0.30 -13.69 -15.22
N LYS A 223 -0.31 -14.91 -14.68
CA LYS A 223 -0.38 -16.18 -15.44
C LYS A 223 0.81 -16.39 -16.38
N ASP A 224 1.90 -15.70 -16.18
CA ASP A 224 3.19 -15.96 -16.84
C ASP A 224 3.95 -17.04 -16.06
N ILE A 225 3.49 -18.28 -16.25
CA ILE A 225 3.99 -19.43 -15.50
C ILE A 225 5.45 -19.75 -15.84
N GLU A 226 5.90 -19.47 -17.05
CA GLU A 226 7.29 -19.72 -17.43
C GLU A 226 8.26 -18.78 -16.70
N THR A 227 7.95 -17.49 -16.63
CA THR A 227 8.76 -16.55 -15.86
C THR A 227 8.71 -16.86 -14.36
N TYR A 228 7.53 -17.21 -13.85
CA TYR A 228 7.39 -17.64 -12.44
C TYR A 228 8.30 -18.84 -12.12
N LYS A 229 8.23 -19.91 -12.95
CA LYS A 229 9.08 -21.12 -12.79
C LYS A 229 10.55 -20.77 -12.73
N LYS A 230 11.01 -19.94 -13.65
CA LYS A 230 12.40 -19.49 -13.68
C LYS A 230 12.80 -18.81 -12.38
N LEU A 231 12.06 -17.77 -11.98
CA LEU A 231 12.37 -16.98 -10.79
C LEU A 231 12.31 -17.81 -9.52
N ILE A 232 11.26 -18.62 -9.32
CA ILE A 232 11.13 -19.41 -8.09
C ILE A 232 12.20 -20.50 -7.99
N THR A 233 12.69 -21.02 -9.11
CA THR A 233 13.81 -21.98 -9.14
C THR A 233 15.12 -21.29 -8.74
N GLU A 234 15.33 -20.04 -9.12
CA GLU A 234 16.50 -19.25 -8.68
C GLU A 234 16.43 -18.98 -7.17
N VAL A 235 15.24 -18.64 -6.66
CA VAL A 235 15.03 -18.41 -5.22
C VAL A 235 15.25 -19.64 -4.38
N ILE A 236 14.72 -20.82 -4.80
CA ILE A 236 14.90 -22.07 -4.04
C ILE A 236 16.34 -22.53 -4.00
N ALA A 237 17.14 -22.18 -5.01
CA ALA A 237 18.58 -22.47 -5.01
C ALA A 237 19.32 -21.66 -3.93
N LYS A 238 18.83 -20.47 -3.58
CA LYS A 238 19.37 -19.61 -2.54
C LYS A 238 18.88 -20.03 -1.13
N ASP A 239 17.63 -20.45 -1.00
CA ASP A 239 17.03 -20.90 0.25
C ASP A 239 16.42 -22.31 0.13
N PRO A 240 17.25 -23.35 0.05
CA PRO A 240 16.79 -24.73 -0.10
C PRO A 240 16.09 -25.29 1.16
N ASN A 241 16.14 -24.57 2.27
CA ASN A 241 15.54 -24.98 3.54
C ASN A 241 14.17 -24.32 3.81
N ASN A 242 13.60 -23.65 2.84
CA ASN A 242 12.26 -23.07 2.95
C ASN A 242 11.20 -24.10 2.57
N ALA A 243 10.50 -24.65 3.57
CA ALA A 243 9.49 -25.69 3.38
C ALA A 243 8.37 -25.26 2.40
N GLN A 244 7.91 -24.01 2.51
CA GLN A 244 6.85 -23.48 1.65
C GLN A 244 7.32 -23.33 0.19
N LEU A 245 8.56 -22.90 -0.04
CA LEU A 245 9.12 -22.83 -1.40
C LEU A 245 9.24 -24.22 -2.02
N GLN A 246 9.73 -25.20 -1.26
CA GLN A 246 9.80 -26.58 -1.70
C GLN A 246 8.41 -27.09 -2.11
N TYR A 247 7.40 -26.89 -1.25
CA TYR A 247 6.02 -27.26 -1.55
C TYR A 247 5.52 -26.58 -2.84
N ASN A 248 5.72 -25.28 -2.98
CA ASN A 248 5.25 -24.52 -4.13
C ASN A 248 5.88 -24.99 -5.46
N VAL A 249 7.19 -25.30 -5.45
CA VAL A 249 7.88 -25.80 -6.66
C VAL A 249 7.41 -27.21 -7.00
N GLY A 250 7.21 -28.08 -6.01
CA GLY A 250 6.62 -29.40 -6.21
C GLY A 250 5.22 -29.31 -6.82
N PHE A 251 4.39 -28.42 -6.30
CA PHE A 251 3.02 -28.20 -6.80
C PHE A 251 3.01 -27.65 -8.22
N LEU A 252 3.95 -26.76 -8.52
CA LEU A 252 4.10 -26.22 -9.87
C LEU A 252 4.47 -27.27 -10.92
N ALA A 253 5.24 -28.29 -10.53
CA ALA A 253 5.55 -29.43 -11.40
C ALA A 253 4.29 -30.24 -11.76
N LEU A 254 3.22 -30.12 -10.96
CA LEU A 254 1.92 -30.80 -11.17
C LEU A 254 0.86 -29.87 -11.80
N ALA A 255 1.21 -28.66 -12.28
CA ALA A 255 0.24 -27.67 -12.75
C ALA A 255 -0.67 -28.17 -13.90
N ASP A 256 -0.21 -29.12 -14.71
CA ASP A 256 -0.97 -29.70 -15.81
C ASP A 256 -1.65 -31.03 -15.45
N ASP A 257 -1.61 -31.47 -14.18
CA ASP A 257 -2.12 -32.81 -13.78
C ASP A 257 -3.62 -32.95 -14.03
N GLU A 258 -4.43 -31.96 -13.68
CA GLU A 258 -5.89 -31.95 -13.90
C GLU A 258 -6.23 -32.18 -15.39
N LYS A 259 -5.60 -31.40 -16.25
CA LYS A 259 -5.78 -31.53 -17.71
C LYS A 259 -5.35 -32.91 -18.23
N LEU A 260 -4.25 -33.42 -17.68
CA LEU A 260 -3.74 -34.73 -18.06
C LEU A 260 -4.67 -35.86 -17.58
N VAL A 261 -5.28 -35.73 -16.41
CA VAL A 261 -6.31 -36.65 -15.90
C VAL A 261 -7.54 -36.65 -16.83
N ASP A 262 -7.99 -35.51 -17.29
CA ASP A 262 -9.11 -35.41 -18.25
C ASP A 262 -8.77 -36.12 -19.59
N GLU A 263 -7.53 -35.92 -20.08
CA GLU A 263 -7.06 -36.61 -21.27
C GLU A 263 -7.00 -38.13 -21.07
N ILE A 264 -6.56 -38.62 -19.93
CA ILE A 264 -6.53 -40.03 -19.53
C ILE A 264 -7.95 -40.60 -19.55
N ASN A 265 -8.89 -39.92 -18.88
CA ASN A 265 -10.29 -40.34 -18.81
C ASN A 265 -10.95 -40.41 -20.17
N ALA A 266 -10.64 -39.49 -21.07
CA ALA A 266 -11.14 -39.50 -22.45
C ALA A 266 -10.59 -40.65 -23.32
N ASN A 267 -9.47 -41.27 -22.90
CA ASN A 267 -8.76 -42.29 -23.65
C ASN A 267 -8.78 -43.71 -23.01
N LEU A 268 -9.68 -43.98 -22.07
CA LEU A 268 -9.78 -45.28 -21.37
C LEU A 268 -9.95 -46.47 -22.30
N LYS A 269 -10.53 -46.29 -23.47
CA LYS A 269 -10.74 -47.32 -24.50
C LYS A 269 -9.59 -47.46 -25.50
N ASN A 270 -8.54 -46.67 -25.37
CA ASN A 270 -7.36 -46.71 -26.24
C ASN A 270 -6.12 -47.03 -25.40
N PRO A 271 -5.76 -48.31 -25.25
CA PRO A 271 -4.71 -48.77 -24.34
C PRO A 271 -3.36 -48.06 -24.59
N LYS A 272 -2.98 -47.95 -25.88
CA LYS A 272 -1.71 -47.29 -26.24
C LYS A 272 -1.65 -45.83 -25.78
N LYS A 273 -2.73 -45.09 -26.02
CA LYS A 273 -2.79 -43.67 -25.63
C LYS A 273 -2.91 -43.52 -24.13
N TYR A 274 -3.67 -44.38 -23.48
CA TYR A 274 -3.78 -44.44 -22.04
C TYR A 274 -2.40 -44.67 -21.36
N ASP A 275 -1.62 -45.66 -21.82
CA ASP A 275 -0.31 -45.95 -21.25
C ASP A 275 0.68 -44.80 -21.48
N GLU A 276 0.65 -44.16 -22.63
CA GLU A 276 1.46 -42.95 -22.93
C GLU A 276 1.14 -41.80 -21.95
N LEU A 277 -0.14 -41.49 -21.73
CA LEU A 277 -0.59 -40.45 -20.84
C LEU A 277 -0.28 -40.77 -19.37
N MET A 278 -0.45 -42.02 -18.95
CA MET A 278 -0.09 -42.47 -17.61
C MET A 278 1.42 -42.38 -17.36
N ALA A 279 2.25 -42.70 -18.36
CA ALA A 279 3.70 -42.55 -18.28
C ALA A 279 4.08 -41.07 -18.14
N LYS A 280 3.42 -40.17 -18.89
CA LYS A 280 3.60 -38.74 -18.80
C LYS A 280 3.22 -38.23 -17.39
N ARG A 281 2.09 -38.69 -16.85
CA ARG A 281 1.66 -38.33 -15.49
C ARG A 281 2.68 -38.76 -14.44
N LYS A 282 3.16 -40.02 -14.51
CA LYS A 282 4.20 -40.52 -13.61
C LYS A 282 5.49 -39.71 -13.69
N ALA A 283 5.90 -39.27 -14.88
CA ALA A 283 7.07 -38.41 -15.05
C ALA A 283 6.91 -37.07 -14.34
N MET A 284 5.72 -36.46 -14.42
CA MET A 284 5.41 -35.21 -13.69
C MET A 284 5.52 -35.41 -12.15
N PHE A 285 4.92 -36.47 -11.63
CA PHE A 285 5.00 -36.77 -10.19
C PHE A 285 6.42 -37.14 -9.74
N ASN A 286 7.22 -37.82 -10.57
CA ASN A 286 8.65 -38.00 -10.28
C ASN A 286 9.44 -36.69 -10.20
N THR A 287 9.09 -35.71 -11.03
CA THR A 287 9.71 -34.36 -10.97
C THR A 287 9.30 -33.63 -9.69
N ALA A 288 8.06 -33.75 -9.24
CA ALA A 288 7.54 -33.13 -8.02
C ALA A 288 8.04 -33.76 -6.72
N LEU A 289 8.26 -35.07 -6.72
CA LEU A 289 8.56 -35.90 -5.54
C LEU A 289 9.68 -35.32 -4.65
N PRO A 290 10.89 -35.00 -5.14
CA PRO A 290 11.98 -34.55 -4.29
C PRO A 290 11.64 -33.23 -3.55
N TYR A 291 10.85 -32.40 -4.14
CA TYR A 291 10.41 -31.15 -3.52
C TYR A 291 9.40 -31.39 -2.38
N PHE A 292 8.44 -32.28 -2.57
CA PHE A 292 7.49 -32.64 -1.51
C PHE A 292 8.15 -33.42 -0.37
N GLU A 293 9.09 -34.36 -0.67
CA GLU A 293 9.89 -35.04 0.34
C GLU A 293 10.68 -34.00 1.17
N ARG A 294 11.31 -33.02 0.51
CA ARG A 294 12.07 -31.96 1.19
C ARG A 294 11.16 -31.06 2.01
N ALA A 295 10.02 -30.61 1.48
CA ALA A 295 9.04 -29.82 2.22
C ALA A 295 8.59 -30.54 3.50
N HIS A 296 8.29 -31.84 3.40
CA HIS A 296 7.89 -32.65 4.54
C HIS A 296 9.02 -32.85 5.57
N GLN A 297 10.28 -33.01 5.13
CA GLN A 297 11.42 -33.05 6.03
C GLN A 297 11.60 -31.77 6.84
N LEU A 298 11.31 -30.64 6.22
CA LEU A 298 11.47 -29.29 6.81
C LEU A 298 10.30 -28.94 7.73
N ASP A 299 9.09 -29.36 7.38
CA ASP A 299 7.87 -29.20 8.19
C ASP A 299 7.00 -30.48 8.10
N ALA A 300 7.24 -31.40 9.00
CA ALA A 300 6.49 -32.64 9.08
C ALA A 300 5.06 -32.49 9.64
N THR A 301 4.70 -31.29 10.11
CA THR A 301 3.38 -31.01 10.69
C THR A 301 2.38 -30.46 9.67
N ASN A 302 2.84 -30.01 8.52
CA ASN A 302 2.01 -29.42 7.49
C ASN A 302 1.14 -30.46 6.78
N GLU A 303 -0.18 -30.41 7.02
CA GLU A 303 -1.15 -31.38 6.50
C GLU A 303 -1.27 -31.33 4.96
N ASP A 304 -1.15 -30.15 4.35
CA ASP A 304 -1.21 -30.03 2.88
C ASP A 304 -0.02 -30.73 2.23
N THR A 305 1.17 -30.58 2.82
CA THR A 305 2.38 -31.28 2.37
C THR A 305 2.25 -32.80 2.55
N LYS A 306 1.72 -33.27 3.67
CA LYS A 306 1.46 -34.72 3.89
C LYS A 306 0.50 -35.26 2.83
N ASN A 307 -0.60 -34.57 2.60
CA ASN A 307 -1.62 -35.02 1.66
C ASN A 307 -1.08 -35.14 0.22
N VAL A 308 -0.36 -34.11 -0.26
CA VAL A 308 0.20 -34.12 -1.61
C VAL A 308 1.34 -35.14 -1.74
N LEU A 309 2.16 -35.31 -0.71
CA LEU A 309 3.25 -36.30 -0.69
C LEU A 309 2.69 -37.73 -0.74
N ARG A 310 1.65 -38.02 0.03
CA ARG A 310 0.96 -39.33 0.00
C ARG A 310 0.37 -39.58 -1.39
N LEU A 311 -0.36 -38.63 -1.96
CA LEU A 311 -0.89 -38.73 -3.34
C LEU A 311 0.23 -38.98 -4.36
N THR A 312 1.37 -38.32 -4.18
CA THR A 312 2.55 -38.47 -5.06
C THR A 312 3.08 -39.90 -4.97
N TYR A 313 3.27 -40.46 -3.77
CA TYR A 313 3.70 -41.83 -3.60
C TYR A 313 2.71 -42.86 -4.15
N GLU A 314 1.41 -42.66 -3.94
CA GLU A 314 0.35 -43.52 -4.50
C GLU A 314 0.36 -43.51 -6.03
N THR A 315 0.46 -42.35 -6.66
CA THR A 315 0.52 -42.19 -8.13
C THR A 315 1.77 -42.90 -8.72
N LEU A 316 2.87 -42.88 -8.00
CA LEU A 316 4.11 -43.54 -8.39
C LEU A 316 4.16 -45.03 -8.05
N GLY A 317 3.15 -45.53 -7.34
CA GLY A 317 3.09 -46.93 -6.89
C GLY A 317 3.97 -47.24 -5.67
N LEU A 318 4.44 -46.23 -4.95
CA LEU A 318 5.30 -46.36 -3.75
C LEU A 318 4.46 -46.54 -2.47
N LYS A 319 3.64 -47.60 -2.44
CA LYS A 319 2.62 -47.83 -1.38
C LYS A 319 3.19 -47.85 0.03
N ASP A 320 4.36 -48.45 0.23
CA ASP A 320 4.99 -48.51 1.56
C ASP A 320 5.37 -47.12 2.08
N LYS A 321 5.90 -46.24 1.20
CA LYS A 321 6.19 -44.83 1.54
C LYS A 321 4.91 -44.05 1.82
N ALA A 322 3.85 -44.27 1.04
CA ALA A 322 2.56 -43.59 1.25
C ALA A 322 1.98 -43.92 2.65
N ALA A 323 2.09 -45.16 3.09
CA ALA A 323 1.60 -45.60 4.41
C ALA A 323 2.39 -45.00 5.59
N MET A 324 3.61 -44.53 5.38
CA MET A 324 4.46 -43.91 6.41
C MET A 324 4.14 -42.40 6.62
N VAL A 325 3.51 -41.75 5.69
CA VAL A 325 3.12 -40.34 5.80
C VAL A 325 1.81 -40.27 6.60
N LYS A 326 1.95 -39.98 7.91
CA LYS A 326 0.81 -39.88 8.86
C LYS A 326 0.45 -38.47 9.18
#